data_dcc66c5836ee49071c6b6083694c5ab6
#
_entry.id   dcc66c5836ee49071c6b6083694c5ab6
#
_cell.length_a   1.000
_cell.length_b   1.000
_cell.length_c   1.000
_cell.angle_alpha   90.00
_cell.angle_beta   90.00
_cell.angle_gamma   90.00
#
_symmetry.space_group_name_H-M   'P 1'
#
loop_
_entity.id
_entity.type
_entity.pdbx_description
1 polymer ?
#
loop_
_entity_poly.entity_id
_entity_poly.type
_entity_poly.pdbx_seq_one_letter_code
_entity_poly.pdbx_strand_id
1 'polypeptide(L)'
;MKTDLVIAGYIIHQNKVLLIHHRKLNLWLPVGGHIDENETPNQALLREIKEEIGIDVEILNKSNIPAEGNIKCNLATPFYVNVHSVGDHDHCCLFYVCKAINPEQLKINNELKNFEWFAKDDLNKDHVPADVKNQSLAALKLYNNLLD
;
A
#
# COMPACT_ATOMS: atom_id res chain seq x y z
N MET A 1 20.62 -12.31 -8.98
CA MET A 1 20.18 -11.55 -7.81
C MET A 1 18.78 -11.97 -7.39
N LYS A 2 18.54 -12.12 -6.10
CA LYS A 2 17.24 -12.57 -5.61
C LYS A 2 16.17 -11.49 -5.81
N THR A 3 14.97 -11.90 -6.19
CA THR A 3 13.81 -11.04 -6.32
C THR A 3 12.70 -11.56 -5.41
N ASP A 4 12.27 -10.74 -4.44
CA ASP A 4 11.16 -11.08 -3.55
C ASP A 4 9.86 -10.47 -4.06
N LEU A 5 8.77 -11.20 -3.92
CA LEU A 5 7.44 -10.70 -4.24
C LEU A 5 6.83 -10.04 -3.00
N VAL A 6 6.51 -8.76 -3.12
CA VAL A 6 6.00 -7.96 -2.00
C VAL A 6 4.76 -7.18 -2.41
N ILE A 7 4.04 -6.65 -1.42
CA ILE A 7 2.84 -5.82 -1.63
C ILE A 7 2.98 -4.52 -0.86
N ALA A 8 2.28 -3.49 -1.34
CA ALA A 8 2.19 -2.22 -0.64
C ALA A 8 0.83 -1.58 -0.90
N GLY A 9 0.32 -0.86 0.08
CA GLY A 9 -0.98 -0.20 -0.01
C GLY A 9 -0.88 1.30 0.22
N TYR A 10 -1.43 2.06 -0.71
CA TYR A 10 -1.65 3.49 -0.55
C TYR A 10 -3.06 3.68 0.01
N ILE A 11 -3.13 3.98 1.29
CA ILE A 11 -4.40 4.08 2.04
C ILE A 11 -4.87 5.52 2.00
N ILE A 12 -6.09 5.73 1.52
CA ILE A 12 -6.65 7.06 1.29
C ILE A 12 -7.79 7.32 2.30
N HIS A 13 -7.79 8.52 2.86
CA HIS A 13 -8.84 9.02 3.75
C HIS A 13 -8.89 10.54 3.65
N GLN A 14 -10.07 11.10 3.46
CA GLN A 14 -10.28 12.55 3.38
C GLN A 14 -9.33 13.23 2.38
N ASN A 15 -9.18 12.63 1.21
CA ASN A 15 -8.34 13.13 0.11
C ASN A 15 -6.85 13.23 0.47
N LYS A 16 -6.41 12.40 1.40
CA LYS A 16 -5.00 12.32 1.82
C LYS A 16 -4.54 10.86 1.79
N VAL A 17 -3.25 10.68 1.53
CA VAL A 17 -2.63 9.35 1.51
C VAL A 17 -1.81 9.15 2.77
N LEU A 18 -1.89 7.95 3.33
CA LEU A 18 -1.12 7.59 4.52
C LEU A 18 0.26 7.13 4.13
N LEU A 19 1.27 7.78 4.71
CA LEU A 19 2.64 7.29 4.65
C LEU A 19 3.15 7.10 6.06
N ILE A 20 4.04 6.12 6.21
CA ILE A 20 4.68 5.80 7.47
C ILE A 20 6.16 6.17 7.40
N HIS A 21 6.68 6.71 8.50
CA HIS A 21 8.09 7.06 8.60
C HIS A 21 8.85 5.88 9.18
N HIS A 22 9.61 5.20 8.33
CA HIS A 22 10.37 4.02 8.71
C HIS A 22 11.56 4.42 9.57
N ARG A 23 11.64 3.86 10.78
CA ARG A 23 12.68 4.23 11.74
C ARG A 23 14.09 3.95 11.21
N LYS A 24 14.28 2.77 10.63
CA LYS A 24 15.60 2.33 10.13
C LYS A 24 16.01 3.04 8.85
N LEU A 25 15.07 3.21 7.91
CA LEU A 25 15.35 3.77 6.59
C LEU A 25 15.29 5.30 6.55
N ASN A 26 14.62 5.91 7.53
CA ASN A 26 14.38 7.35 7.59
C ASN A 26 13.70 7.88 6.32
N LEU A 27 12.73 7.13 5.81
CA LEU A 27 11.97 7.47 4.61
C LEU A 27 10.49 7.34 4.90
N TRP A 28 9.68 8.18 4.23
CA TRP A 28 8.23 8.06 4.20
C TRP A 28 7.82 7.09 3.11
N LEU A 29 7.15 6.01 3.48
CA LEU A 29 6.85 4.88 2.60
C LEU A 29 5.38 4.45 2.78
N PRO A 30 4.78 3.78 1.79
CA PRO A 30 3.49 3.13 2.00
C PRO A 30 3.64 1.92 2.91
N VAL A 31 2.53 1.49 3.52
CA VAL A 31 2.49 0.27 4.33
C VAL A 31 2.62 -0.95 3.41
N GLY A 32 3.42 -1.92 3.78
CA GLY A 32 3.57 -3.12 2.97
C GLY A 32 4.54 -4.13 3.57
N GLY A 33 4.80 -5.16 2.82
CA GLY A 33 5.72 -6.22 3.23
C GLY A 33 5.68 -7.42 2.30
N HIS A 34 6.22 -8.54 2.78
CA HIS A 34 6.32 -9.78 2.02
C HIS A 34 5.00 -10.56 2.02
N ILE A 35 4.78 -11.32 0.95
CA ILE A 35 3.68 -12.27 0.87
C ILE A 35 4.18 -13.58 1.50
N ASP A 36 3.49 -14.03 2.54
CA ASP A 36 3.86 -15.29 3.20
C ASP A 36 3.38 -16.49 2.39
N GLU A 37 3.96 -17.65 2.67
CA GLU A 37 3.55 -18.89 2.05
C GLU A 37 2.05 -19.14 2.26
N ASN A 38 1.36 -19.57 1.21
CA ASN A 38 -0.09 -19.86 1.23
C ASN A 38 -1.00 -18.65 1.43
N GLU A 39 -0.47 -17.46 1.28
CA GLU A 39 -1.21 -16.19 1.32
C GLU A 39 -1.47 -15.66 -0.08
N THR A 40 -2.66 -15.10 -0.34
CA THR A 40 -2.87 -14.28 -1.54
C THR A 40 -2.28 -12.89 -1.31
N PRO A 41 -2.01 -12.13 -2.38
CA PRO A 41 -1.55 -10.74 -2.19
C PRO A 41 -2.51 -9.90 -1.35
N ASN A 42 -3.82 -10.06 -1.53
CA ASN A 42 -4.82 -9.31 -0.75
C ASN A 42 -4.75 -9.67 0.74
N GLN A 43 -4.60 -10.96 1.06
CA GLN A 43 -4.46 -11.41 2.45
C GLN A 43 -3.18 -10.86 3.08
N ALA A 44 -2.07 -10.88 2.34
CA ALA A 44 -0.80 -10.33 2.81
C ALA A 44 -0.92 -8.84 3.11
N LEU A 45 -1.56 -8.08 2.23
CA LEU A 45 -1.72 -6.65 2.41
C LEU A 45 -2.56 -6.33 3.65
N LEU A 46 -3.69 -7.00 3.85
CA LEU A 46 -4.54 -6.79 5.02
C LEU A 46 -3.79 -7.15 6.31
N ARG A 47 -3.01 -8.22 6.29
CA ARG A 47 -2.20 -8.64 7.44
C ARG A 47 -1.13 -7.61 7.78
N GLU A 48 -0.36 -7.16 6.78
CA GLU A 48 0.71 -6.17 6.99
C GLU A 48 0.15 -4.85 7.52
N ILE A 49 -0.97 -4.40 6.97
CA ILE A 49 -1.62 -3.17 7.45
C ILE A 49 -2.05 -3.33 8.91
N LYS A 50 -2.64 -4.46 9.26
CA LYS A 50 -3.09 -4.73 10.63
C LYS A 50 -1.91 -4.77 11.60
N GLU A 51 -0.83 -5.45 11.23
CA GLU A 51 0.37 -5.58 12.05
C GLU A 51 1.08 -4.25 12.28
N GLU A 52 1.24 -3.45 11.20
CA GLU A 52 2.03 -2.23 11.27
C GLU A 52 1.27 -1.04 11.85
N ILE A 53 -0.02 -0.88 11.51
CA ILE A 53 -0.79 0.31 11.88
C ILE A 53 -2.16 0.02 12.49
N GLY A 54 -2.53 -1.23 12.66
CA GLY A 54 -3.69 -1.64 13.48
C GLY A 54 -5.07 -1.32 12.91
N ILE A 55 -5.19 -0.91 11.66
CA ILE A 55 -6.50 -0.57 11.07
C ILE A 55 -6.96 -1.58 10.05
N ASP A 56 -8.25 -1.47 9.69
CA ASP A 56 -8.85 -2.23 8.60
C ASP A 56 -9.03 -1.32 7.39
N VAL A 57 -8.91 -1.90 6.20
CA VAL A 57 -9.08 -1.19 4.94
C VAL A 57 -9.92 -2.01 3.98
N GLU A 58 -10.52 -1.34 3.01
CA GLU A 58 -11.08 -1.98 1.83
C GLU A 58 -10.08 -1.79 0.69
N ILE A 59 -9.64 -2.90 0.08
CA ILE A 59 -8.77 -2.84 -1.09
C ILE A 59 -9.64 -2.59 -2.30
N LEU A 60 -9.39 -1.50 -3.01
CA LEU A 60 -10.22 -1.07 -4.13
C LEU A 60 -9.74 -1.65 -5.46
N ASN A 61 -10.40 -1.29 -6.55
CA ASN A 61 -10.06 -1.68 -7.92
C ASN A 61 -10.31 -3.16 -8.21
N LYS A 62 -11.48 -3.65 -7.81
CA LYS A 62 -11.88 -5.04 -8.10
C LYS A 62 -12.27 -5.20 -9.56
N SER A 63 -11.95 -6.38 -10.12
CA SER A 63 -12.32 -6.71 -11.50
C SER A 63 -13.83 -6.92 -11.64
N ASN A 64 -14.36 -6.56 -12.82
CA ASN A 64 -15.76 -6.83 -13.20
C ASN A 64 -15.91 -8.16 -13.96
N ILE A 65 -14.81 -8.90 -14.15
CA ILE A 65 -14.85 -10.20 -14.83
C ILE A 65 -15.56 -11.20 -13.92
N PRO A 66 -16.62 -11.89 -14.41
CA PRO A 66 -17.30 -12.89 -13.58
C PRO A 66 -16.36 -14.01 -13.12
N ALA A 67 -16.45 -14.39 -11.86
CA ALA A 67 -15.68 -15.48 -11.29
C ALA A 67 -16.44 -16.80 -11.49
N GLU A 68 -16.14 -17.49 -12.57
CA GLU A 68 -16.82 -18.74 -12.96
C GLU A 68 -15.79 -19.87 -13.09
N GLY A 69 -16.30 -21.12 -13.24
CA GLY A 69 -15.46 -22.30 -13.39
C GLY A 69 -14.67 -22.58 -12.10
N ASN A 70 -13.36 -22.72 -12.24
CA ASN A 70 -12.48 -23.03 -11.13
C ASN A 70 -12.03 -21.81 -10.33
N ILE A 71 -12.53 -20.62 -10.66
CA ILE A 71 -12.17 -19.38 -9.96
C ILE A 71 -12.85 -19.36 -8.59
N LYS A 72 -12.06 -19.28 -7.51
CA LYS A 72 -12.57 -19.21 -6.14
C LYS A 72 -13.08 -17.83 -5.80
N CYS A 73 -12.36 -16.80 -6.27
CA CYS A 73 -12.73 -15.40 -6.05
C CYS A 73 -11.89 -14.51 -6.95
N ASN A 74 -12.41 -13.32 -7.23
CA ASN A 74 -11.63 -12.28 -7.89
C ASN A 74 -10.93 -11.44 -6.83
N LEU A 75 -9.64 -11.20 -7.03
CA LEU A 75 -8.87 -10.31 -6.17
C LEU A 75 -8.87 -8.89 -6.72
N ALA A 76 -8.52 -7.93 -5.88
CA ALA A 76 -8.30 -6.57 -6.36
C ALA A 76 -7.13 -6.55 -7.34
N THR A 77 -7.20 -5.67 -8.33
CA THR A 77 -6.14 -5.49 -9.31
C THR A 77 -5.18 -4.42 -8.79
N PRO A 78 -3.86 -4.70 -8.71
CA PRO A 78 -2.91 -3.64 -8.37
C PRO A 78 -2.98 -2.52 -9.40
N PHE A 79 -2.85 -1.27 -8.95
CA PHE A 79 -2.85 -0.15 -9.88
C PHE A 79 -1.48 0.09 -10.51
N TYR A 80 -0.44 -0.51 -9.94
CA TYR A 80 0.94 -0.37 -10.38
C TYR A 80 1.75 -1.56 -9.93
N VAL A 81 2.70 -1.98 -10.75
CA VAL A 81 3.63 -3.06 -10.43
C VAL A 81 5.02 -2.62 -10.90
N ASN A 82 6.03 -2.75 -10.04
CA ASN A 82 7.39 -2.46 -10.45
C ASN A 82 8.39 -3.41 -9.80
N VAL A 83 9.62 -3.36 -10.27
CA VAL A 83 10.78 -3.98 -9.63
C VAL A 83 11.70 -2.85 -9.20
N HIS A 84 12.09 -2.86 -7.93
CA HIS A 84 13.02 -1.86 -7.41
C HIS A 84 14.07 -2.51 -6.52
N SER A 85 15.24 -1.85 -6.44
CA SER A 85 16.35 -2.33 -5.62
C SER A 85 16.15 -1.96 -4.16
N VAL A 86 16.46 -2.90 -3.26
CA VAL A 86 16.56 -2.62 -1.81
C VAL A 86 17.99 -2.82 -1.32
N GLY A 87 18.96 -2.80 -2.25
CA GLY A 87 20.38 -2.91 -1.97
C GLY A 87 20.94 -4.24 -2.41
N ASP A 88 20.81 -5.27 -1.58
CA ASP A 88 21.38 -6.60 -1.84
C ASP A 88 20.44 -7.53 -2.62
N HIS A 89 19.22 -7.10 -2.87
CA HIS A 89 18.25 -7.86 -3.69
C HIS A 89 17.21 -6.90 -4.27
N ASP A 90 16.28 -7.44 -5.06
CA ASP A 90 15.21 -6.68 -5.67
C ASP A 90 13.86 -7.07 -5.08
N HIS A 91 12.93 -6.10 -5.08
CA HIS A 91 11.52 -6.34 -4.79
C HIS A 91 10.70 -6.19 -6.07
N CYS A 92 9.87 -7.20 -6.36
CA CYS A 92 8.79 -7.09 -7.32
C CYS A 92 7.54 -6.75 -6.50
N CYS A 93 7.08 -5.52 -6.60
CA CYS A 93 6.03 -5.01 -5.72
C CYS A 93 4.72 -4.80 -6.46
N LEU A 94 3.63 -5.29 -5.86
CA LEU A 94 2.26 -5.05 -6.29
C LEU A 94 1.70 -3.92 -5.42
N PHE A 95 1.27 -2.83 -6.05
CA PHE A 95 0.77 -1.65 -5.34
C PHE A 95 -0.75 -1.55 -5.45
N TYR A 96 -1.41 -1.31 -4.33
CA TYR A 96 -2.87 -1.25 -4.23
C TYR A 96 -3.35 0.09 -3.68
N VAL A 97 -4.55 0.47 -4.09
CA VAL A 97 -5.26 1.62 -3.52
C VAL A 97 -6.27 1.08 -2.51
N CYS A 98 -6.26 1.64 -1.30
CA CYS A 98 -7.11 1.20 -0.21
C CYS A 98 -7.91 2.37 0.37
N LYS A 99 -9.11 2.04 0.86
CA LYS A 99 -9.94 2.98 1.61
C LYS A 99 -9.86 2.63 3.09
N ALA A 100 -9.54 3.60 3.94
CA ALA A 100 -9.50 3.39 5.39
C ALA A 100 -10.92 3.17 5.91
N ILE A 101 -11.11 2.12 6.74
CA ILE A 101 -12.41 1.81 7.37
C ILE A 101 -12.49 2.47 8.74
N ASN A 102 -11.45 2.32 9.56
CA ASN A 102 -11.43 2.80 10.95
C ASN A 102 -10.14 3.59 11.24
N PRO A 103 -9.89 4.70 10.53
CA PRO A 103 -8.63 5.44 10.66
C PRO A 103 -8.36 5.98 12.06
N GLU A 104 -9.41 6.19 12.87
CA GLU A 104 -9.29 6.66 14.25
C GLU A 104 -8.60 5.65 15.17
N GLN A 105 -8.53 4.38 14.77
CA GLN A 105 -7.87 3.33 15.54
C GLN A 105 -6.39 3.15 15.18
N LEU A 106 -5.85 3.99 14.30
CA LEU A 106 -4.49 3.87 13.81
C LEU A 106 -3.49 3.98 14.96
N LYS A 107 -2.60 2.97 15.04
CA LYS A 107 -1.55 2.90 16.05
C LYS A 107 -0.35 2.19 15.44
N ILE A 108 0.78 2.89 15.34
CA ILE A 108 2.00 2.33 14.74
C ILE A 108 2.71 1.36 15.69
N ASN A 109 3.42 0.39 15.10
CA ASN A 109 4.25 -0.55 15.86
C ASN A 109 5.65 0.03 16.10
N ASN A 110 6.53 -0.76 16.75
CA ASN A 110 7.86 -0.29 17.17
C ASN A 110 8.83 -0.05 16.00
N GLU A 111 8.56 -0.60 14.82
CA GLU A 111 9.43 -0.43 13.66
C GLU A 111 9.26 0.93 13.01
N LEU A 112 8.15 1.59 13.30
CA LEU A 112 7.81 2.87 12.70
C LEU A 112 8.04 4.00 13.67
N LYS A 113 8.58 5.12 13.16
CA LYS A 113 8.84 6.32 13.95
C LYS A 113 7.59 7.19 14.06
N ASN A 114 6.82 7.26 12.97
CA ASN A 114 5.65 8.13 12.89
C ASN A 114 4.76 7.72 11.72
N PHE A 115 3.58 8.31 11.65
CA PHE A 115 2.71 8.24 10.49
C PHE A 115 2.15 9.63 10.20
N GLU A 116 1.73 9.87 8.97
CA GLU A 116 1.11 11.14 8.60
C GLU A 116 0.22 10.96 7.38
N TRP A 117 -0.87 11.72 7.35
CA TRP A 117 -1.75 11.80 6.20
C TRP A 117 -1.28 12.95 5.32
N PHE A 118 -0.89 12.64 4.08
CA PHE A 118 -0.32 13.60 3.14
C PHE A 118 -1.36 14.02 2.13
N ALA A 119 -1.67 15.32 2.08
CA ALA A 119 -2.37 15.90 0.95
C ALA A 119 -1.41 16.01 -0.22
N LYS A 120 -1.92 16.25 -1.42
CA LYS A 120 -1.11 16.35 -2.64
C LYS A 120 0.10 17.28 -2.46
N ASP A 121 -0.11 18.46 -1.85
CA ASP A 121 0.94 19.46 -1.69
C ASP A 121 1.98 19.06 -0.64
N ASP A 122 1.62 18.16 0.29
CA ASP A 122 2.53 17.71 1.34
C ASP A 122 3.58 16.72 0.83
N LEU A 123 3.38 16.17 -0.37
CA LEU A 123 4.27 15.13 -0.93
C LEU A 123 5.63 15.65 -1.34
N ASN A 124 5.87 16.94 -1.23
CA ASN A 124 7.20 17.54 -1.45
C ASN A 124 8.04 17.59 -0.17
N LYS A 125 7.52 17.08 0.94
CA LYS A 125 8.22 17.04 2.22
C LYS A 125 9.51 16.24 2.13
N ASP A 126 10.52 16.60 2.94
CA ASP A 126 11.79 15.89 3.01
C ASP A 126 11.58 14.42 3.35
N HIS A 127 12.43 13.56 2.82
CA HIS A 127 12.43 12.11 3.01
C HIS A 127 11.24 11.38 2.38
N VAL A 128 10.49 12.05 1.51
CA VAL A 128 9.52 11.38 0.63
C VAL A 128 10.25 11.05 -0.68
N PRO A 129 10.49 9.75 -0.97
CA PRO A 129 11.17 9.39 -2.22
C PRO A 129 10.35 9.81 -3.46
N ALA A 130 11.06 10.09 -4.57
CA ALA A 130 10.41 10.53 -5.80
C ALA A 130 9.39 9.52 -6.33
N ASP A 131 9.70 8.22 -6.24
CA ASP A 131 8.79 7.15 -6.65
C ASP A 131 7.54 7.12 -5.77
N VAL A 132 7.69 7.26 -4.46
CA VAL A 132 6.55 7.31 -3.53
C VAL A 132 5.66 8.51 -3.82
N LYS A 133 6.24 9.68 -4.11
CA LYS A 133 5.48 10.85 -4.50
C LYS A 133 4.65 10.58 -5.75
N ASN A 134 5.27 10.04 -6.80
CA ASN A 134 4.58 9.76 -8.06
C ASN A 134 3.47 8.73 -7.89
N GLN A 135 3.72 7.68 -7.12
CA GLN A 135 2.74 6.63 -6.85
C GLN A 135 1.59 7.16 -6.00
N SER A 136 1.88 8.01 -5.01
CA SER A 136 0.86 8.63 -4.15
C SER A 136 -0.09 9.51 -4.98
N LEU A 137 0.44 10.30 -5.90
CA LEU A 137 -0.37 11.13 -6.80
C LEU A 137 -1.27 10.27 -7.67
N ALA A 138 -0.74 9.18 -8.22
CA ALA A 138 -1.51 8.24 -9.03
C ALA A 138 -2.62 7.57 -8.20
N ALA A 139 -2.30 7.19 -6.97
CA ALA A 139 -3.26 6.55 -6.06
C ALA A 139 -4.42 7.50 -5.72
N LEU A 140 -4.11 8.76 -5.40
CA LEU A 140 -5.13 9.77 -5.10
C LEU A 140 -6.07 10.00 -6.29
N LYS A 141 -5.51 10.07 -7.49
CA LYS A 141 -6.29 10.26 -8.71
C LYS A 141 -7.20 9.07 -8.97
N LEU A 142 -6.68 7.86 -8.86
CA LEU A 142 -7.46 6.64 -9.08
C LEU A 142 -8.56 6.50 -8.04
N TYR A 143 -8.26 6.79 -6.77
CA TYR A 143 -9.24 6.74 -5.69
C TYR A 143 -10.47 7.59 -5.99
N ASN A 144 -10.25 8.83 -6.44
CA ASN A 144 -11.34 9.73 -6.79
C ASN A 144 -12.19 9.16 -7.94
N ASN A 145 -11.56 8.52 -8.92
CA ASN A 145 -12.26 7.93 -10.05
C ASN A 145 -13.08 6.68 -9.65
N LEU A 146 -12.56 5.90 -8.70
CA LEU A 146 -13.24 4.67 -8.27
C LEU A 146 -14.45 4.93 -7.38
N LEU A 147 -14.52 6.10 -6.72
CA LEU A 147 -15.65 6.47 -5.86
C LEU A 147 -16.79 7.13 -6.61
N ASP A 148 -16.55 7.57 -7.84
CA ASP A 148 -17.58 8.18 -8.72
C ASP A 148 -18.42 7.10 -9.48
#